data_d79f1a5f81676ac6ad0106c5f469da7c
#
_entry.id   d79f1a5f81676ac6ad0106c5f469da7c
#
_cell.length_a   1.000
_cell.length_b   1.000
_cell.length_c   1.000
_cell.angle_alpha   90.00
_cell.angle_beta   90.00
_cell.angle_gamma   90.00
#
_symmetry.space_group_name_H-M   'P 1'
#
loop_
_entity.id
_entity.type
_entity.pdbx_description
1 polymer ?
#
loop_
_entity_poly.entity_id
_entity_poly.type
_entity_poly.pdbx_seq_one_letter_code
_entity_poly.pdbx_strand_id
1 'polypeptide(L)'
;MVIERLKPGDPMDYGFDMIWDHLKKRGYGDCLRHYYHFDLLGHQVGIDVHEGPWLHNEQKQVFEPGMIFTVEPKFWWPGKCFMRVEDMILITENGAECLTNFSRDLFELPTD
;
A
#
# COMPACT_ATOMS: atom_id res chain seq x y z
N MET A 1 -7.75 8.89 2.68
CA MET A 1 -7.46 7.67 1.90
C MET A 1 -6.96 6.57 2.85
N VAL A 2 -6.31 5.49 2.38
CA VAL A 2 -5.91 4.37 3.27
C VAL A 2 -4.98 4.83 4.38
N ILE A 3 -3.91 5.55 4.05
CA ILE A 3 -2.90 6.02 5.02
C ILE A 3 -3.54 6.78 6.18
N GLU A 4 -4.48 7.67 5.92
CA GLU A 4 -5.17 8.48 6.93
C GLU A 4 -6.04 7.67 7.91
N ARG A 5 -6.28 6.40 7.60
CA ARG A 5 -7.12 5.50 8.41
C ARG A 5 -6.32 4.49 9.22
N LEU A 6 -5.05 4.30 8.90
CA LEU A 6 -4.19 3.39 9.64
C LEU A 6 -3.85 3.98 11.02
N LYS A 7 -3.89 3.11 12.03
CA LYS A 7 -3.59 3.49 13.41
C LYS A 7 -2.73 2.43 14.09
N PRO A 8 -1.97 2.81 15.10
CA PRO A 8 -1.34 1.81 15.96
C PRO A 8 -2.41 0.88 16.57
N GLY A 9 -2.11 -0.40 16.62
CA GLY A 9 -3.04 -1.46 17.05
C GLY A 9 -3.93 -2.04 15.96
N ASP A 10 -4.05 -1.40 14.80
CA ASP A 10 -4.74 -2.01 13.66
C ASP A 10 -3.92 -3.21 13.15
N PRO A 11 -4.55 -4.30 12.72
CA PRO A 11 -3.85 -5.39 12.05
C PRO A 11 -3.31 -4.94 10.69
N MET A 12 -2.15 -5.45 10.31
CA MET A 12 -1.44 -4.98 9.11
C MET A 12 -2.14 -5.35 7.80
N ASP A 13 -2.99 -6.39 7.80
CA ASP A 13 -3.82 -6.75 6.64
C ASP A 13 -4.98 -5.76 6.41
N TYR A 14 -5.33 -4.95 7.39
CA TYR A 14 -6.42 -3.97 7.28
C TYR A 14 -6.24 -2.98 6.13
N GLY A 15 -5.00 -2.54 5.88
CA GLY A 15 -4.69 -1.67 4.75
C GLY A 15 -4.98 -2.32 3.39
N PHE A 16 -4.64 -3.61 3.27
CA PHE A 16 -4.92 -4.40 2.08
C PHE A 16 -6.43 -4.53 1.86
N ASP A 17 -7.16 -4.92 2.88
CA ASP A 17 -8.62 -5.12 2.82
C ASP A 17 -9.34 -3.83 2.39
N MET A 18 -8.93 -2.68 2.92
CA MET A 18 -9.50 -1.38 2.52
C MET A 18 -9.31 -1.08 1.04
N ILE A 19 -8.13 -1.34 0.48
CA ILE A 19 -7.84 -1.09 -0.94
C ILE A 19 -8.61 -2.08 -1.80
N TRP A 20 -8.59 -3.34 -1.43
CA TRP A 20 -9.29 -4.37 -2.17
C TRP A 20 -10.80 -4.13 -2.24
N ASP A 21 -11.43 -3.81 -1.12
CA ASP A 21 -12.84 -3.46 -1.06
C ASP A 21 -13.17 -2.24 -1.93
N HIS A 22 -12.29 -1.24 -1.93
CA HIS A 22 -12.46 -0.06 -2.76
C HIS A 22 -12.41 -0.38 -4.26
N LEU A 23 -11.48 -1.22 -4.70
CA LEU A 23 -11.34 -1.65 -6.09
C LEU A 23 -12.47 -2.61 -6.48
N LYS A 24 -12.82 -3.56 -5.62
CA LYS A 24 -13.91 -4.50 -5.83
C LYS A 24 -15.24 -3.81 -6.09
N LYS A 25 -15.58 -2.80 -5.28
CA LYS A 25 -16.80 -1.98 -5.48
C LYS A 25 -16.84 -1.25 -6.83
N ARG A 26 -15.69 -1.09 -7.49
CA ARG A 26 -15.56 -0.48 -8.83
C ARG A 26 -15.37 -1.49 -9.96
N GLY A 27 -15.45 -2.78 -9.67
CA GLY A 27 -15.25 -3.85 -10.66
C GLY A 27 -13.79 -4.17 -10.97
N TYR A 28 -12.84 -3.68 -10.17
CA TYR A 28 -11.39 -3.86 -10.37
C TYR A 28 -10.72 -4.72 -9.29
N GLY A 29 -11.47 -5.50 -8.52
CA GLY A 29 -10.92 -6.32 -7.44
C GLY A 29 -9.81 -7.25 -7.89
N ASP A 30 -9.96 -7.85 -9.07
CA ASP A 30 -8.96 -8.78 -9.62
C ASP A 30 -7.67 -8.07 -10.07
N CYS A 31 -7.69 -6.76 -10.27
CA CYS A 31 -6.51 -5.99 -10.68
C CYS A 31 -5.49 -5.79 -9.55
N LEU A 32 -5.85 -6.02 -8.29
CA LEU A 32 -4.96 -5.93 -7.14
C LEU A 32 -4.21 -7.25 -6.84
N ARG A 33 -4.75 -8.39 -7.29
CA ARG A 33 -4.41 -9.71 -6.74
C ARG A 33 -3.36 -10.52 -7.50
N HIS A 34 -2.84 -10.10 -8.63
CA HIS A 34 -2.35 -11.12 -9.58
C HIS A 34 -0.86 -11.22 -9.82
N TYR A 35 0.02 -10.54 -9.12
CA TYR A 35 1.39 -10.55 -9.63
C TYR A 35 2.40 -11.50 -8.96
N TYR A 36 2.20 -12.04 -7.79
CA TYR A 36 3.18 -12.93 -7.14
C TYR A 36 2.64 -13.83 -6.04
N HIS A 37 1.49 -14.43 -6.14
CA HIS A 37 0.93 -15.27 -5.07
C HIS A 37 0.81 -14.62 -3.68
N PHE A 38 1.24 -13.36 -3.54
CA PHE A 38 1.16 -12.56 -2.34
C PHE A 38 0.40 -11.28 -2.66
N ASP A 39 -0.72 -11.13 -2.01
CA ASP A 39 -1.49 -9.90 -2.00
C ASP A 39 -0.70 -8.84 -1.17
N LEU A 40 0.46 -8.44 -1.69
CA LEU A 40 1.42 -7.58 -1.01
C LEU A 40 1.09 -6.11 -1.26
N LEU A 41 0.85 -5.38 -0.17
CA LEU A 41 0.62 -3.94 -0.19
C LEU A 41 1.91 -3.13 0.02
N GLY A 42 2.88 -3.68 0.73
CA GLY A 42 4.10 -3.00 1.10
C GLY A 42 4.93 -3.78 2.10
N HIS A 43 5.94 -3.16 2.65
CA HIS A 43 6.88 -3.76 3.58
C HIS A 43 7.43 -2.74 4.56
N GLN A 44 7.99 -3.22 5.67
CA GLN A 44 8.76 -2.37 6.58
C GLN A 44 10.07 -1.93 5.91
N VAL A 45 10.51 -0.73 6.26
CA VAL A 45 11.81 -0.17 5.89
C VAL A 45 12.63 0.00 7.17
N GLY A 46 13.84 -0.52 7.17
CA GLY A 46 14.77 -0.43 8.29
C GLY A 46 16.21 -0.19 7.81
N ILE A 47 17.14 -1.03 8.26
CA ILE A 47 18.51 -1.02 7.75
C ILE A 47 18.52 -1.46 6.29
N ASP A 48 17.77 -2.52 5.98
CA ASP A 48 17.51 -2.93 4.60
C ASP A 48 16.29 -2.21 4.06
N VAL A 49 16.27 -1.98 2.76
CA VAL A 49 15.12 -1.36 2.07
C VAL A 49 13.88 -2.25 2.14
N HIS A 50 14.06 -3.56 2.15
CA HIS A 50 13.00 -4.55 2.26
C HIS A 50 13.18 -5.38 3.53
N GLU A 51 12.39 -5.12 4.53
CA GLU A 51 12.36 -5.89 5.78
C GLU A 51 10.94 -6.34 6.11
N GLY A 52 10.84 -7.42 6.88
CA GLY A 52 9.56 -7.78 7.51
C GLY A 52 9.28 -6.91 8.75
N PRO A 53 8.02 -6.83 9.17
CA PRO A 53 6.87 -7.52 8.58
C PRO A 53 6.44 -6.96 7.23
N TRP A 54 5.84 -7.84 6.42
CA TRP A 54 5.29 -7.50 5.12
C TRP A 54 3.79 -7.19 5.24
N LEU A 55 3.32 -6.16 4.54
CA LEU A 55 1.90 -5.83 4.49
C LEU A 55 1.21 -6.69 3.44
N HIS A 56 0.57 -7.77 3.86
CA HIS A 56 -0.18 -8.67 2.99
C HIS A 56 -1.54 -9.06 3.62
N ASN A 57 -2.40 -9.67 2.83
CA ASN A 57 -3.79 -9.98 3.19
C ASN A 57 -3.97 -10.96 4.38
N GLU A 58 -2.90 -11.59 4.85
CA GLU A 58 -2.92 -12.54 5.97
C GLU A 58 -2.03 -12.11 7.14
N GLN A 59 -1.47 -10.90 7.09
CA GLN A 59 -0.57 -10.40 8.13
C GLN A 59 -1.36 -9.90 9.34
N LYS A 60 -1.33 -10.68 10.42
CA LYS A 60 -2.10 -10.39 11.64
C LYS A 60 -1.32 -9.63 12.72
N GLN A 61 -0.04 -9.35 12.51
CA GLN A 61 0.68 -8.42 13.37
C GLN A 61 0.01 -7.06 13.34
N VAL A 62 0.16 -6.31 14.42
CA VAL A 62 -0.41 -4.97 14.53
C VAL A 62 0.65 -3.92 14.26
N PHE A 63 0.21 -2.76 13.79
CA PHE A 63 1.08 -1.59 13.68
C PHE A 63 1.46 -1.07 15.07
N GLU A 64 2.74 -0.74 15.24
CA GLU A 64 3.26 -0.10 16.45
C GLU A 64 3.87 1.26 16.11
N PRO A 65 3.77 2.25 17.04
CA PRO A 65 4.39 3.56 16.83
C PRO A 65 5.89 3.44 16.56
N GLY A 66 6.39 4.24 15.64
CA GLY A 66 7.80 4.25 15.21
C GLY A 66 8.09 3.31 14.02
N MET A 67 7.18 2.43 13.64
CA MET A 67 7.33 1.61 12.45
C MET A 67 7.23 2.45 11.18
N ILE A 68 8.09 2.15 10.20
CA ILE A 68 8.07 2.78 8.88
C ILE A 68 7.78 1.72 7.83
N PHE A 69 6.81 1.99 6.96
CA PHE A 69 6.39 1.08 5.89
C PHE A 69 6.34 1.79 4.55
N THR A 70 6.53 1.02 3.48
CA THR A 70 6.02 1.41 2.16
C THR A 70 4.54 1.03 2.05
N VAL A 71 3.78 1.82 1.32
CA VAL A 71 2.43 1.49 0.86
C VAL A 71 2.42 1.64 -0.65
N GLU A 72 2.46 0.53 -1.36
CA GLU A 72 2.72 0.45 -2.79
C GLU A 72 1.72 -0.47 -3.51
N PRO A 73 0.41 -0.18 -3.48
CA PRO A 73 -0.57 -1.01 -4.15
C PRO A 73 -0.24 -1.15 -5.64
N LYS A 74 -0.14 -2.39 -6.08
CA LYS A 74 0.13 -2.73 -7.48
C LYS A 74 -1.19 -2.99 -8.18
N PHE A 75 -1.52 -2.14 -9.14
CA PHE A 75 -2.71 -2.30 -9.96
C PHE A 75 -2.30 -2.85 -11.32
N TRP A 76 -2.72 -4.05 -11.60
CA TRP A 76 -2.47 -4.69 -12.88
C TRP A 76 -3.78 -5.00 -13.62
N TRP A 77 -3.97 -4.34 -14.74
CA TRP A 77 -5.09 -4.58 -15.64
C TRP A 77 -4.60 -5.34 -16.86
N PRO A 78 -4.84 -6.67 -16.94
CA PRO A 78 -4.32 -7.52 -18.00
C PRO A 78 -4.59 -6.97 -19.40
N GLY A 79 -3.54 -6.87 -20.23
CA GLY A 79 -3.62 -6.35 -21.60
C GLY A 79 -3.87 -4.84 -21.72
N LYS A 80 -3.90 -4.11 -20.61
CA LYS A 80 -4.16 -2.66 -20.59
C LYS A 80 -2.99 -1.89 -19.95
N CYS A 81 -2.79 -2.04 -18.66
CA CYS A 81 -1.76 -1.29 -17.95
C CYS A 81 -1.32 -1.98 -16.66
N PHE A 82 -0.15 -1.56 -16.19
CA PHE A 82 0.31 -1.76 -14.83
C PHE A 82 0.59 -0.38 -14.22
N MET A 83 0.11 -0.17 -13.00
CA MET A 83 0.35 1.07 -12.26
C MET A 83 0.75 0.75 -10.82
N ARG A 84 1.67 1.56 -10.30
CA ARG A 84 2.06 1.55 -8.89
C ARG A 84 2.35 2.97 -8.45
N VAL A 85 1.79 3.34 -7.32
CA VAL A 85 2.17 4.55 -6.58
C VAL A 85 2.67 4.06 -5.24
N GLU A 86 3.82 4.54 -4.83
CA GLU A 86 4.49 4.12 -3.60
C GLU A 86 4.66 5.33 -2.69
N ASP A 87 4.18 5.20 -1.47
CA ASP A 87 4.38 6.15 -0.39
C ASP A 87 5.10 5.48 0.76
N MET A 88 5.94 6.23 1.44
CA MET A 88 6.54 5.83 2.71
C MET A 88 5.73 6.46 3.85
N ILE A 89 5.38 5.67 4.85
CA ILE A 89 4.60 6.11 6.00
C ILE A 89 5.32 5.82 7.32
N LEU A 90 5.13 6.71 8.29
CA LEU A 90 5.48 6.51 9.68
C LEU A 90 4.21 6.25 10.48
N ILE A 91 4.21 5.19 11.28
CA ILE A 91 3.17 4.97 12.29
C ILE A 91 3.51 5.83 13.50
N THR A 92 2.61 6.74 13.84
CA THR A 92 2.71 7.64 14.99
C THR A 92 1.88 7.13 16.16
N GLU A 93 1.95 7.76 17.30
CA GLU A 93 1.11 7.44 18.49
C GLU A 93 -0.41 7.51 18.20
N ASN A 94 -0.82 8.32 17.22
CA ASN A 94 -2.24 8.62 16.98
C ASN A 94 -2.75 8.23 15.59
N GLY A 95 -1.88 7.71 14.71
CA GLY A 95 -2.26 7.40 13.34
C GLY A 95 -1.06 7.09 12.46
N ALA A 96 -1.13 7.47 11.18
CA ALA A 96 -0.03 7.34 10.25
C ALA A 96 0.24 8.67 9.53
N GLU A 97 1.52 8.96 9.32
CA GLU A 97 2.01 10.15 8.62
C GLU A 97 2.71 9.73 7.33
N CYS A 98 2.38 10.38 6.22
CA CYS A 98 3.06 10.17 4.94
C CYS A 98 4.38 10.95 4.92
N LEU A 99 5.49 10.25 4.75
CA LEU A 99 6.83 10.83 4.67
C LEU A 99 7.22 11.26 3.25
N THR A 100 6.57 10.68 2.23
CA THR A 100 6.81 11.07 0.84
C THR A 100 5.97 12.29 0.47
N ASN A 101 6.58 13.23 -0.24
CA ASN A 101 5.91 14.44 -0.72
C ASN A 101 6.05 14.54 -2.24
N PHE A 102 5.37 13.65 -2.95
CA PHE A 102 5.33 13.63 -4.41
C PHE A 102 3.89 13.59 -4.89
N SER A 103 3.59 14.20 -6.06
CA SER A 103 2.25 14.14 -6.64
C SER A 103 1.89 12.71 -7.01
N ARG A 104 0.64 12.34 -6.71
CA ARG A 104 0.02 11.07 -7.12
C ARG A 104 -0.82 11.21 -8.38
N ASP A 105 -0.78 12.39 -9.01
CA ASP A 105 -1.50 12.65 -10.26
C ASP A 105 -0.85 11.93 -11.43
N LEU A 106 -1.63 11.68 -12.47
CA LEU A 106 -1.11 11.17 -13.72
C LEU A 106 -0.30 12.26 -14.42
N PHE A 107 0.96 11.95 -14.72
CA PHE A 107 1.79 12.82 -15.55
C PHE A 107 1.67 12.42 -17.01
N GLU A 108 1.14 13.32 -17.82
CA GLU A 108 1.10 13.17 -19.27
C GLU A 108 2.31 13.88 -19.89
N LEU A 109 3.16 13.11 -20.55
CA LEU A 109 4.29 13.67 -21.29
C LEU A 109 3.85 14.01 -22.71
N PRO A 110 4.26 15.19 -23.25
CA PRO A 110 3.98 15.52 -24.64
C PRO A 110 4.65 14.47 -25.56
N THR A 111 3.89 13.98 -26.51
CA THR A 111 4.41 13.13 -27.59
C THR A 111 4.61 14.03 -28.80
N ASP A 112 5.84 14.12 -29.26
CA ASP A 112 6.18 14.81 -30.53
C ASP A 112 5.59 14.08 -31.74
#